data_a1a043dfbfa40ea5b18e343fd102b156
#
_entry.id   a1a043dfbfa40ea5b18e343fd102b156
#
_cell.length_a   1.000
_cell.length_b   1.000
_cell.length_c   1.000
_cell.angle_alpha   90.00
_cell.angle_beta   90.00
_cell.angle_gamma   90.00
#
_symmetry.space_group_name_H-M   'P 1'
#
loop_
_entity.id
_entity.type
_entity.pdbx_description
1 polymer ?
#
loop_
_entity_poly.entity_id
_entity_poly.type
_entity_poly.pdbx_seq_one_letter_code
_entity_poly.pdbx_strand_id
1 'polypeptide(L)'
;LAVDSALRIKLANRALADILGLPEDTVFTGRQVSDLMDDFEFITAFSSGEHTKARKTYLEQYDKYVEQVFISDESNNLVICLMKDITQAEKTRLSLQKTKSEAIEITDQIIAKQMRIVHEIASLLGETAAETKVALTQLKNTVAMEEEKLP
;
A
#
# COMPACT_ATOMS: atom_id res chain seq x y z
N LEU A 1 -1.44 15.77 -25.07
CA LEU A 1 -0.28 15.35 -25.83
C LEU A 1 -0.73 14.45 -26.98
N ALA A 2 -0.28 14.72 -28.21
CA ALA A 2 -0.48 13.85 -29.35
C ALA A 2 0.86 13.57 -30.05
N VAL A 3 1.08 12.32 -30.45
CA VAL A 3 2.30 11.86 -31.13
C VAL A 3 1.96 11.18 -32.45
N ASP A 4 2.89 11.27 -33.41
CA ASP A 4 2.79 10.58 -34.70
C ASP A 4 3.38 9.15 -34.62
N SER A 5 3.28 8.41 -35.73
CA SER A 5 3.82 7.03 -35.84
C SER A 5 5.35 6.94 -35.71
N ALA A 6 6.07 8.05 -35.82
CA ALA A 6 7.50 8.14 -35.53
C ALA A 6 7.77 8.50 -34.06
N LEU A 7 6.74 8.47 -33.20
CA LEU A 7 6.77 8.84 -31.79
C LEU A 7 7.23 10.28 -31.53
N ARG A 8 7.00 11.17 -32.52
CA ARG A 8 7.29 12.59 -32.39
C ARG A 8 6.05 13.35 -31.93
N ILE A 9 6.24 14.23 -31.00
CA ILE A 9 5.17 15.08 -30.46
C ILE A 9 4.71 16.04 -31.53
N LYS A 10 3.43 15.98 -31.89
CA LYS A 10 2.76 16.90 -32.84
C LYS A 10 2.04 18.02 -32.12
N LEU A 11 1.41 17.68 -31.00
CA LEU A 11 0.64 18.63 -30.21
C LEU A 11 0.86 18.37 -28.72
N ALA A 12 1.08 19.42 -27.97
CA ALA A 12 1.03 19.41 -26.53
C ALA A 12 0.39 20.72 -26.05
N ASN A 13 -0.38 20.65 -24.99
CA ASN A 13 -0.95 21.82 -24.33
C ASN A 13 -0.05 22.27 -23.16
N ARG A 14 -0.27 23.48 -22.66
CA ARG A 14 0.44 24.04 -21.52
C ARG A 14 0.39 23.15 -20.27
N ALA A 15 -0.74 22.48 -20.03
CA ALA A 15 -0.89 21.59 -18.89
C ALA A 15 0.15 20.45 -18.85
N LEU A 16 0.73 20.06 -19.98
CA LEU A 16 1.84 19.10 -19.99
C LEU A 16 3.09 19.68 -19.32
N ALA A 17 3.44 20.93 -19.59
CA ALA A 17 4.56 21.60 -18.93
C ALA A 17 4.32 21.69 -17.40
N ASP A 18 3.10 22.08 -17.01
CA ASP A 18 2.71 22.17 -15.59
C ASP A 18 2.83 20.82 -14.88
N ILE A 19 2.33 19.73 -15.49
CA ILE A 19 2.41 18.37 -14.93
C ILE A 19 3.86 17.92 -14.78
N LEU A 20 4.70 18.17 -15.78
CA LEU A 20 6.10 17.78 -15.79
C LEU A 20 7.01 18.74 -14.99
N GLY A 21 6.47 19.87 -14.49
CA GLY A 21 7.26 20.88 -13.79
C GLY A 21 8.29 21.57 -14.68
N LEU A 22 7.98 21.69 -15.99
CA LEU A 22 8.83 22.32 -16.97
C LEU A 22 8.41 23.79 -17.19
N PRO A 23 9.32 24.67 -17.70
CA PRO A 23 8.97 26.04 -18.04
C PRO A 23 7.78 26.11 -19.01
N GLU A 24 6.91 27.11 -18.84
CA GLU A 24 5.70 27.30 -19.65
C GLU A 24 6.00 27.49 -21.15
N ASP A 25 7.16 28.02 -21.48
CA ASP A 25 7.65 28.23 -22.84
C ASP A 25 8.33 27.01 -23.45
N THR A 26 8.27 25.84 -22.77
CA THR A 26 8.87 24.63 -23.29
C THR A 26 8.23 24.22 -24.61
N VAL A 27 9.05 24.10 -25.64
CA VAL A 27 8.62 23.60 -26.95
C VAL A 27 8.71 22.11 -26.98
N PHE A 28 7.56 21.46 -27.12
CA PHE A 28 7.42 19.99 -27.18
C PHE A 28 7.38 19.47 -28.62
N THR A 29 6.81 20.24 -29.53
CA THR A 29 6.58 19.84 -30.92
C THR A 29 7.87 19.42 -31.62
N GLY A 30 7.85 18.24 -32.25
CA GLY A 30 8.99 17.67 -32.97
C GLY A 30 9.96 16.84 -32.10
N ARG A 31 9.87 16.94 -30.76
CA ARG A 31 10.69 16.10 -29.85
C ARG A 31 10.19 14.67 -29.85
N GLN A 32 11.07 13.72 -29.51
CA GLN A 32 10.66 12.33 -29.26
C GLN A 32 9.93 12.26 -27.91
N VAL A 33 8.89 11.45 -27.86
CA VAL A 33 8.16 11.25 -26.60
C VAL A 33 9.02 10.54 -25.55
N SER A 34 9.94 9.69 -26.00
CA SER A 34 10.93 9.00 -25.15
C SER A 34 11.86 9.93 -24.38
N ASP A 35 12.02 11.20 -24.84
CA ASP A 35 12.78 12.21 -24.10
C ASP A 35 12.04 12.72 -22.86
N LEU A 36 10.73 12.45 -22.75
CA LEU A 36 9.86 12.94 -21.68
C LEU A 36 9.32 11.81 -20.80
N MET A 37 8.97 10.68 -21.41
CA MET A 37 8.35 9.55 -20.72
C MET A 37 8.50 8.26 -21.52
N ASP A 38 8.20 7.12 -20.90
CA ASP A 38 8.17 5.82 -21.56
C ASP A 38 7.22 5.83 -22.76
N ASP A 39 7.68 5.34 -23.89
CA ASP A 39 6.96 5.31 -25.16
C ASP A 39 6.18 3.99 -25.41
N PHE A 40 6.31 3.00 -24.53
CA PHE A 40 5.71 1.67 -24.68
C PHE A 40 4.20 1.71 -24.92
N GLU A 41 3.48 2.52 -24.14
CA GLU A 41 2.02 2.62 -24.26
C GLU A 41 1.60 3.32 -25.58
N PHE A 42 2.41 4.24 -26.11
CA PHE A 42 2.17 4.85 -27.40
C PHE A 42 2.34 3.81 -28.53
N ILE A 43 3.41 3.01 -28.47
CA ILE A 43 3.67 1.93 -29.44
C ILE A 43 2.52 0.92 -29.38
N THR A 44 2.08 0.55 -28.18
CA THR A 44 0.96 -0.38 -27.99
C THR A 44 -0.33 0.16 -28.58
N ALA A 45 -0.66 1.44 -28.34
CA ALA A 45 -1.85 2.07 -28.88
C ALA A 45 -1.82 2.18 -30.41
N PHE A 46 -0.66 2.44 -31.02
CA PHE A 46 -0.50 2.39 -32.48
C PHE A 46 -0.71 0.99 -33.05
N SER A 47 -0.19 -0.03 -32.34
CA SER A 47 -0.24 -1.42 -32.83
C SER A 47 -1.61 -2.05 -32.69
N SER A 48 -2.35 -1.72 -31.62
CA SER A 48 -3.68 -2.31 -31.35
C SER A 48 -4.82 -1.56 -32.04
N GLY A 49 -4.64 -0.27 -32.33
CA GLY A 49 -5.71 0.64 -32.76
C GLY A 49 -6.78 0.88 -31.70
N GLU A 50 -6.64 0.33 -30.50
CA GLU A 50 -7.63 0.40 -29.43
C GLU A 50 -7.32 1.54 -28.46
N HIS A 51 -8.37 2.01 -27.79
CA HIS A 51 -8.24 2.95 -26.68
C HIS A 51 -7.85 2.19 -25.41
N THR A 52 -6.85 2.70 -24.67
CA THR A 52 -6.46 2.07 -23.41
C THR A 52 -7.39 2.49 -22.28
N LYS A 53 -7.53 1.62 -21.27
CA LYS A 53 -8.16 2.01 -20.00
C LYS A 53 -7.24 2.97 -19.23
N ALA A 54 -7.84 3.80 -18.38
CA ALA A 54 -7.08 4.68 -17.51
C ALA A 54 -6.05 3.90 -16.67
N ARG A 55 -4.79 4.31 -16.74
CA ARG A 55 -3.67 3.67 -16.06
C ARG A 55 -2.93 4.72 -15.21
N LYS A 56 -2.57 4.33 -13.99
CA LYS A 56 -1.74 5.14 -13.12
C LYS A 56 -0.27 4.79 -13.33
N THR A 57 0.55 5.79 -13.56
CA THR A 57 1.98 5.65 -13.80
C THR A 57 2.74 6.63 -12.92
N TYR A 58 3.88 6.19 -12.39
CA TYR A 58 4.80 7.07 -11.68
C TYR A 58 5.91 7.51 -12.65
N LEU A 59 6.03 8.81 -12.85
CA LEU A 59 7.06 9.43 -13.67
C LEU A 59 8.25 9.79 -12.76
N GLU A 60 9.22 8.90 -12.66
CA GLU A 60 10.37 9.05 -11.75
C GLU A 60 11.15 10.35 -11.95
N GLN A 61 11.38 10.74 -13.21
CA GLN A 61 12.13 11.96 -13.57
C GLN A 61 11.50 13.24 -12.99
N TYR A 62 10.18 13.21 -12.74
CA TYR A 62 9.42 14.39 -12.33
C TYR A 62 8.83 14.25 -10.91
N ASP A 63 9.02 13.11 -10.23
CA ASP A 63 8.36 12.77 -8.95
C ASP A 63 6.83 12.98 -9.00
N LYS A 64 6.21 12.52 -10.11
CA LYS A 64 4.78 12.70 -10.37
C LYS A 64 4.05 11.40 -10.59
N TYR A 65 2.89 11.28 -9.95
CA TYR A 65 1.91 10.24 -10.28
C TYR A 65 0.91 10.83 -11.28
N VAL A 66 0.76 10.15 -12.41
CA VAL A 66 -0.18 10.56 -13.45
C VAL A 66 -1.14 9.45 -13.78
N GLU A 67 -2.37 9.80 -14.10
CA GLU A 67 -3.34 8.90 -14.71
C GLU A 67 -3.37 9.20 -16.21
N GLN A 68 -3.15 8.18 -17.03
CA GLN A 68 -3.01 8.29 -18.48
C GLN A 68 -4.07 7.44 -19.18
N VAL A 69 -4.60 7.98 -20.29
CA VAL A 69 -5.47 7.28 -21.25
C VAL A 69 -4.90 7.53 -22.63
N PHE A 70 -4.72 6.48 -23.41
CA PHE A 70 -4.22 6.58 -24.78
C PHE A 70 -5.37 6.28 -25.75
N ILE A 71 -5.51 7.13 -26.74
CA ILE A 71 -6.55 7.09 -27.75
C ILE A 71 -5.86 7.05 -29.11
N SER A 72 -6.09 5.96 -29.85
CA SER A 72 -5.62 5.86 -31.25
C SER A 72 -6.56 6.61 -32.17
N ASP A 73 -6.02 7.50 -33.01
CA ASP A 73 -6.70 8.18 -34.11
C ASP A 73 -6.07 7.68 -35.42
N GLU A 74 -6.63 6.60 -35.95
CA GLU A 74 -6.15 5.98 -37.19
C GLU A 74 -6.28 6.93 -38.39
N SER A 75 -7.33 7.78 -38.40
CA SER A 75 -7.60 8.70 -39.53
C SER A 75 -6.47 9.72 -39.70
N ASN A 76 -5.90 10.17 -38.61
CA ASN A 76 -4.81 11.15 -38.61
C ASN A 76 -3.43 10.52 -38.33
N ASN A 77 -3.39 9.21 -38.12
CA ASN A 77 -2.18 8.46 -37.76
C ASN A 77 -1.49 9.06 -36.51
N LEU A 78 -2.29 9.29 -35.49
CA LEU A 78 -1.88 9.87 -34.22
C LEU A 78 -2.32 9.01 -33.03
N VAL A 79 -1.56 9.05 -31.95
CA VAL A 79 -2.00 8.61 -30.63
C VAL A 79 -2.08 9.81 -29.70
N ILE A 80 -3.23 9.98 -29.07
CA ILE A 80 -3.51 11.05 -28.13
C ILE A 80 -3.39 10.48 -26.72
N CYS A 81 -2.50 11.04 -25.90
CA CYS A 81 -2.42 10.75 -24.48
C CYS A 81 -3.11 11.85 -23.68
N LEU A 82 -4.18 11.51 -22.99
CA LEU A 82 -4.79 12.33 -21.96
C LEU A 82 -4.12 12.02 -20.64
N MET A 83 -3.58 13.04 -19.97
CA MET A 83 -2.83 12.90 -18.73
C MET A 83 -3.40 13.81 -17.66
N LYS A 84 -3.54 13.24 -16.45
CA LYS A 84 -4.00 13.96 -15.26
C LYS A 84 -2.99 13.78 -14.13
N ASP A 85 -2.56 14.85 -13.49
CA ASP A 85 -1.76 14.79 -12.27
C ASP A 85 -2.62 14.29 -11.10
N ILE A 86 -2.21 13.18 -10.51
CA ILE A 86 -2.84 12.56 -9.34
C ILE A 86 -1.85 12.45 -8.16
N THR A 87 -0.73 13.17 -8.23
CA THR A 87 0.38 13.07 -7.26
C THR A 87 -0.10 13.27 -5.84
N GLN A 88 -0.86 14.33 -5.58
CA GLN A 88 -1.37 14.62 -4.23
C GLN A 88 -2.29 13.53 -3.71
N ALA A 89 -3.20 13.05 -4.57
CA ALA A 89 -4.14 11.99 -4.21
C ALA A 89 -3.42 10.67 -3.88
N GLU A 90 -2.43 10.28 -4.71
CA GLU A 90 -1.64 9.07 -4.49
C GLU A 90 -0.72 9.18 -3.27
N LYS A 91 -0.05 10.30 -3.06
CA LYS A 91 0.76 10.54 -1.85
C LYS A 91 -0.09 10.45 -0.57
N THR A 92 -1.29 11.04 -0.58
CA THR A 92 -2.24 10.94 0.54
C THR A 92 -2.71 9.49 0.75
N ARG A 93 -3.05 8.78 -0.32
CA ARG A 93 -3.48 7.37 -0.25
C ARG A 93 -2.39 6.48 0.34
N LEU A 94 -1.14 6.64 -0.12
CA LEU A 94 0.01 5.88 0.36
C LEU A 94 0.32 6.18 1.83
N SER A 95 0.25 7.44 2.24
CA SER A 95 0.43 7.85 3.63
C SER A 95 -0.63 7.22 4.55
N LEU A 96 -1.91 7.26 4.16
CA LEU A 96 -2.99 6.62 4.91
C LEU A 96 -2.82 5.11 5.00
N GLN A 97 -2.40 4.46 3.92
CA GLN A 97 -2.14 3.03 3.90
C GLN A 97 -0.99 2.66 4.87
N LYS A 98 0.08 3.45 4.87
CA LYS A 98 1.22 3.27 5.78
C LYS A 98 0.78 3.40 7.24
N THR A 99 0.06 4.48 7.59
CA THR A 99 -0.46 4.71 8.95
C THR A 99 -1.36 3.56 9.40
N LYS A 100 -2.22 3.05 8.51
CA LYS A 100 -3.09 1.91 8.81
C LYS A 100 -2.29 0.64 9.09
N SER A 101 -1.24 0.36 8.31
CA SER A 101 -0.38 -0.80 8.53
C SER A 101 0.37 -0.70 9.84
N GLU A 102 0.92 0.48 10.18
CA GLU A 102 1.59 0.74 11.45
C GLU A 102 0.65 0.57 12.65
N ALA A 103 -0.60 1.03 12.54
CA ALA A 103 -1.61 0.86 13.59
C ALA A 103 -1.96 -0.61 13.82
N ILE A 104 -2.06 -1.42 12.76
CA ILE A 104 -2.31 -2.86 12.87
C ILE A 104 -1.13 -3.54 13.60
N GLU A 105 0.10 -3.24 13.20
CA GLU A 105 1.29 -3.81 13.82
C GLU A 105 1.38 -3.49 15.32
N ILE A 106 1.12 -2.24 15.71
CA ILE A 106 1.09 -1.83 17.13
C ILE A 106 -0.01 -2.60 17.87
N THR A 107 -1.19 -2.76 17.27
CA THR A 107 -2.30 -3.50 17.88
C THR A 107 -1.93 -4.95 18.12
N ASP A 108 -1.30 -5.62 17.16
CA ASP A 108 -0.85 -7.01 17.28
C ASP A 108 0.20 -7.16 18.40
N GLN A 109 1.12 -6.22 18.53
CA GLN A 109 2.11 -6.19 19.62
C GLN A 109 1.45 -6.05 20.99
N ILE A 110 0.43 -5.19 21.10
CA ILE A 110 -0.33 -5.01 22.35
C ILE A 110 -1.07 -6.29 22.72
N ILE A 111 -1.75 -6.92 21.75
CA ILE A 111 -2.47 -8.18 21.97
C ILE A 111 -1.51 -9.28 22.43
N ALA A 112 -0.36 -9.43 21.75
CA ALA A 112 0.65 -10.42 22.14
C ALA A 112 1.17 -10.20 23.54
N LYS A 113 1.40 -8.95 23.94
CA LYS A 113 1.82 -8.60 25.31
C LYS A 113 0.74 -8.93 26.34
N GLN A 114 -0.52 -8.59 26.06
CA GLN A 114 -1.62 -8.89 26.97
C GLN A 114 -1.80 -10.40 27.13
N MET A 115 -1.74 -11.17 26.03
CA MET A 115 -1.83 -12.64 26.09
C MET A 115 -0.73 -13.26 26.95
N ARG A 116 0.48 -12.73 26.91
CA ARG A 116 1.59 -13.17 27.77
C ARG A 116 1.23 -12.95 29.24
N ILE A 117 0.74 -11.75 29.60
CA ILE A 117 0.35 -11.43 30.99
C ILE A 117 -0.79 -12.35 31.45
N VAL A 118 -1.78 -12.61 30.61
CA VAL A 118 -2.88 -13.54 30.93
C VAL A 118 -2.35 -14.95 31.20
N HIS A 119 -1.39 -15.43 30.42
CA HIS A 119 -0.76 -16.73 30.64
C HIS A 119 0.03 -16.79 31.94
N GLU A 120 0.78 -15.72 32.27
CA GLU A 120 1.50 -15.63 33.55
C GLU A 120 0.54 -15.66 34.74
N ILE A 121 -0.56 -14.90 34.69
CA ILE A 121 -1.59 -14.90 35.75
C ILE A 121 -2.24 -16.27 35.87
N ALA A 122 -2.59 -16.91 34.75
CA ALA A 122 -3.20 -18.24 34.78
C ALA A 122 -2.24 -19.30 35.36
N SER A 123 -0.97 -19.22 35.07
CA SER A 123 0.07 -20.08 35.62
C SER A 123 0.19 -19.90 37.14
N LEU A 124 0.27 -18.67 37.63
CA LEU A 124 0.33 -18.36 39.06
C LEU A 124 -0.91 -18.84 39.82
N LEU A 125 -2.10 -18.61 39.22
CA LEU A 125 -3.37 -19.11 39.82
C LEU A 125 -3.42 -20.62 39.85
N GLY A 126 -2.91 -21.31 38.83
CA GLY A 126 -2.81 -22.77 38.79
C GLY A 126 -1.87 -23.33 39.86
N GLU A 127 -0.72 -22.68 40.04
CA GLU A 127 0.27 -23.05 41.06
C GLU A 127 -0.31 -22.87 42.48
N THR A 128 -0.89 -21.72 42.81
CA THR A 128 -1.53 -21.45 44.10
C THR A 128 -2.69 -22.39 44.37
N ALA A 129 -3.49 -22.74 43.39
CA ALA A 129 -4.57 -23.72 43.53
C ALA A 129 -4.04 -25.15 43.83
N ALA A 130 -2.93 -25.53 43.20
CA ALA A 130 -2.29 -26.83 43.48
C ALA A 130 -1.68 -26.87 44.88
N GLU A 131 -0.99 -25.83 45.32
CA GLU A 131 -0.45 -25.71 46.69
C GLU A 131 -1.56 -25.80 47.75
N THR A 132 -2.66 -25.05 47.54
CA THR A 132 -3.81 -25.05 48.43
C THR A 132 -4.43 -26.45 48.51
N LYS A 133 -4.55 -27.16 47.40
CA LYS A 133 -5.05 -28.53 47.37
C LYS A 133 -4.14 -29.49 48.14
N VAL A 134 -2.84 -29.37 48.02
CA VAL A 134 -1.86 -30.17 48.76
C VAL A 134 -1.99 -29.92 50.27
N ALA A 135 -2.03 -28.63 50.68
CA ALA A 135 -2.18 -28.25 52.08
C ALA A 135 -3.48 -28.78 52.73
N LEU A 136 -4.63 -28.67 52.00
CA LEU A 136 -5.89 -29.20 52.43
C LEU A 136 -5.88 -30.73 52.52
N THR A 137 -5.20 -31.40 51.60
CA THR A 137 -5.09 -32.88 51.66
C THR A 137 -4.23 -33.32 52.84
N GLN A 138 -3.15 -32.63 53.16
CA GLN A 138 -2.33 -32.89 54.33
C GLN A 138 -3.12 -32.67 55.65
N LEU A 139 -3.86 -31.57 55.75
CA LEU A 139 -4.73 -31.28 56.86
C LEU A 139 -5.77 -32.39 57.10
N LYS A 140 -6.46 -32.80 56.04
CA LYS A 140 -7.43 -33.91 56.07
C LYS A 140 -6.82 -35.19 56.58
N ASN A 141 -5.62 -35.54 56.10
CA ASN A 141 -4.95 -36.77 56.55
C ASN A 141 -4.49 -36.69 58.03
N THR A 142 -4.05 -35.52 58.50
CA THR A 142 -3.69 -35.29 59.90
C THR A 142 -4.90 -35.47 60.82
N VAL A 143 -6.04 -34.83 60.45
CA VAL A 143 -7.31 -34.99 61.24
C VAL A 143 -7.80 -36.44 61.28
N ALA A 144 -7.75 -37.16 60.16
CA ALA A 144 -8.14 -38.55 60.10
C ALA A 144 -7.23 -39.46 60.96
N MET A 145 -5.95 -39.16 61.07
CA MET A 145 -5.00 -39.88 61.97
C MET A 145 -5.26 -39.62 63.47
N GLU A 146 -5.76 -38.42 63.80
CA GLU A 146 -6.12 -38.09 65.21
C GLU A 146 -7.42 -38.75 65.62
N GLU A 147 -8.40 -38.89 64.76
CA GLU A 147 -9.66 -39.64 65.04
C GLU A 147 -9.41 -41.13 65.29
N GLU A 148 -8.42 -41.73 64.63
CA GLU A 148 -8.09 -43.15 64.79
C GLU A 148 -7.30 -43.46 66.07
N LYS A 149 -6.83 -42.43 66.81
CA LYS A 149 -6.06 -42.51 68.03
C LYS A 149 -6.85 -42.24 69.33
N LEU A 150 -8.14 -41.94 69.23
CA LEU A 150 -9.01 -41.79 70.39
C LEU A 150 -9.57 -43.15 70.74
N PRO A 151 -9.42 -43.67 71.98
CA PRO A 151 -9.88 -44.97 72.40
C PRO A 151 -11.40 -45.05 72.55
#